data_5c20859614f6768625b98d7e33f3a414
#
_entry.id   5c20859614f6768625b98d7e33f3a414
#
_cell.length_a   1.000
_cell.length_b   1.000
_cell.length_c   1.000
_cell.angle_alpha   90.00
_cell.angle_beta   90.00
_cell.angle_gamma   90.00
#
_symmetry.space_group_name_H-M   'P 1'
#
loop_
_entity.id
_entity.type
_entity.pdbx_description
1 polymer ?
#
loop_
_entity_poly.entity_id
_entity_poly.type
_entity_poly.pdbx_seq_one_letter_code
_entity_poly.pdbx_strand_id
1 'polypeptide(L)'
;MFNKKDKAEEEISEVAFEDLEPTELSAAYHKPSNVRIIMDSCADFAPGIAEQLGVDIIQFPYVGPDGEHYDDGWKSISAHEFFEGMRKDKKLRYTTSAITPGHYLEVFERAAKQGTPTVYLCFTSALSSSFYAAEQAADMVREKYPDFEIYVVDNGAPSSAAQLLGLEAVHQANKGLSAKEIAEWADDAKNYIHGYLTLETLDALAAGGRIPAAAANIGGKLDVKPELTYDSTGALTVKTVCRGRKKALKSLIQDFRDSYSHDTSLPVGIISADSQKDANWLEAQIRKEKGCEGLTIIHSQVGPVIGDHVGPGMVAIVFWGTDRREKLSLSDRIANRVRKSN
;
A
#
# COMPACT_ATOMS: atom_id res chain seq x y z
N MET A 1 -47.17 4.99 -9.29
CA MET A 1 -46.24 5.69 -10.22
C MET A 1 -44.87 5.55 -9.67
N PHE A 2 -44.12 4.52 -10.09
CA PHE A 2 -42.70 4.34 -9.72
C PHE A 2 -41.87 5.22 -10.61
N ASN A 3 -40.99 6.01 -9.98
CA ASN A 3 -40.19 7.07 -10.58
C ASN A 3 -39.09 6.45 -11.46
N LYS A 4 -39.13 6.71 -12.78
CA LYS A 4 -38.19 6.26 -13.80
C LYS A 4 -36.88 7.11 -13.78
N LYS A 5 -36.23 7.31 -12.66
CA LYS A 5 -35.03 8.17 -12.55
C LYS A 5 -33.71 7.44 -12.18
N ASP A 6 -33.71 6.11 -12.10
CA ASP A 6 -32.49 5.33 -11.78
C ASP A 6 -32.03 4.41 -12.92
N LYS A 7 -32.08 4.86 -14.17
CA LYS A 7 -31.57 4.13 -15.33
C LYS A 7 -30.69 5.03 -16.22
N ALA A 8 -29.69 5.64 -15.64
CA ALA A 8 -28.44 5.86 -16.32
C ALA A 8 -27.41 4.99 -15.55
N GLU A 9 -27.32 3.72 -15.88
CA GLU A 9 -26.11 2.96 -15.66
C GLU A 9 -25.06 3.67 -16.54
N GLU A 10 -24.25 4.54 -15.91
CA GLU A 10 -23.11 5.16 -16.57
C GLU A 10 -22.26 4.04 -17.14
N GLU A 11 -21.96 4.11 -18.43
CA GLU A 11 -20.94 3.27 -19.06
C GLU A 11 -19.62 3.54 -18.34
N ILE A 12 -19.30 2.65 -17.40
CA ILE A 12 -18.01 2.66 -16.73
C ILE A 12 -17.01 2.20 -17.78
N SER A 13 -15.92 2.94 -17.91
CA SER A 13 -14.83 2.56 -18.82
C SER A 13 -14.46 1.08 -18.59
N GLU A 14 -14.50 0.29 -19.64
CA GLU A 14 -14.06 -1.12 -19.64
C GLU A 14 -12.55 -1.26 -19.89
N VAL A 15 -11.79 -0.16 -19.78
CA VAL A 15 -10.33 -0.16 -19.97
C VAL A 15 -9.70 -1.10 -18.95
N ALA A 16 -8.96 -2.08 -19.42
CA ALA A 16 -8.20 -2.99 -18.58
C ALA A 16 -6.99 -2.27 -17.95
N PHE A 17 -6.43 -2.83 -16.88
CA PHE A 17 -5.27 -2.22 -16.21
C PHE A 17 -4.07 -2.08 -17.13
N GLU A 18 -3.82 -3.08 -17.97
CA GLU A 18 -2.70 -3.13 -18.91
C GLU A 18 -2.81 -2.08 -20.02
N ASP A 19 -4.03 -1.58 -20.28
CA ASP A 19 -4.32 -0.55 -21.28
C ASP A 19 -4.33 0.87 -20.70
N LEU A 20 -4.11 1.01 -19.39
CA LEU A 20 -4.01 2.34 -18.77
C LEU A 20 -2.68 2.99 -19.12
N GLU A 21 -2.75 4.25 -19.53
CA GLU A 21 -1.54 5.05 -19.71
C GLU A 21 -0.82 5.20 -18.34
N PRO A 22 0.51 5.02 -18.31
CA PRO A 22 1.28 5.24 -17.09
C PRO A 22 1.06 6.66 -16.54
N THR A 23 0.90 6.78 -15.25
CA THR A 23 0.79 8.08 -14.59
C THR A 23 2.11 8.83 -14.70
N GLU A 24 2.12 9.99 -15.36
CA GLU A 24 3.27 10.88 -15.37
C GLU A 24 3.28 11.76 -14.11
N LEU A 25 4.38 11.68 -13.38
CA LEU A 25 4.58 12.52 -12.20
C LEU A 25 5.02 13.93 -12.60
N SER A 26 4.66 14.93 -11.79
CA SER A 26 5.08 16.29 -12.02
C SER A 26 6.60 16.43 -11.91
N ALA A 27 7.17 17.47 -12.53
CA ALA A 27 8.61 17.76 -12.50
C ALA A 27 9.19 17.92 -11.07
N ALA A 28 8.33 18.13 -10.06
CA ALA A 28 8.76 18.22 -8.67
C ALA A 28 9.36 16.92 -8.14
N TYR A 29 8.97 15.78 -8.71
CA TYR A 29 9.46 14.45 -8.33
C TYR A 29 10.74 14.04 -9.05
N HIS A 30 11.15 14.74 -10.13
CA HIS A 30 12.30 14.39 -10.97
C HIS A 30 13.59 15.13 -10.61
N LYS A 31 13.62 15.89 -9.52
CA LYS A 31 14.84 16.59 -9.09
C LYS A 31 15.82 15.62 -8.45
N PRO A 32 17.15 15.77 -8.73
CA PRO A 32 18.14 14.96 -8.04
C PRO A 32 18.11 15.23 -6.53
N SER A 33 18.15 14.17 -5.75
CA SER A 33 18.24 14.22 -4.30
C SER A 33 19.61 13.72 -3.83
N ASN A 34 20.08 14.26 -2.70
CA ASN A 34 21.27 13.77 -2.00
C ASN A 34 20.93 12.63 -1.01
N VAL A 35 19.68 12.18 -0.99
CA VAL A 35 19.21 11.09 -0.14
C VAL A 35 18.68 9.97 -1.04
N ARG A 36 19.11 8.75 -0.78
CA ARG A 36 18.58 7.56 -1.41
C ARG A 36 17.32 7.10 -0.68
N ILE A 37 16.25 6.89 -1.40
CA ILE A 37 15.05 6.26 -0.88
C ILE A 37 15.02 4.81 -1.38
N ILE A 38 14.89 3.88 -0.46
CA ILE A 38 14.69 2.46 -0.74
C ILE A 38 13.29 2.09 -0.24
N MET A 39 12.59 1.26 -0.98
CA MET A 39 11.32 0.65 -0.58
C MET A 39 11.32 -0.84 -0.92
N ASP A 40 10.29 -1.54 -0.55
CA ASP A 40 10.09 -2.93 -0.97
C ASP A 40 8.93 -3.08 -1.94
N SER A 41 8.83 -4.25 -2.59
CA SER A 41 7.82 -4.51 -3.61
C SER A 41 6.38 -4.47 -3.07
N CYS A 42 6.18 -4.66 -1.75
CA CYS A 42 4.87 -4.52 -1.12
C CYS A 42 4.34 -3.06 -1.07
N ALA A 43 5.07 -2.09 -1.62
CA ALA A 43 4.54 -0.77 -1.92
C ALA A 43 3.64 -0.79 -3.17
N ASP A 44 3.65 -1.86 -3.96
CA ASP A 44 2.81 -2.08 -5.14
C ASP A 44 2.79 -0.87 -6.08
N PHE A 45 3.99 -0.39 -6.44
CA PHE A 45 4.10 0.77 -7.33
C PHE A 45 3.37 0.54 -8.65
N ALA A 46 2.63 1.55 -9.07
CA ALA A 46 2.11 1.58 -10.43
C ALA A 46 3.27 1.53 -11.45
N PRO A 47 3.05 0.97 -12.65
CA PRO A 47 4.09 0.84 -13.66
C PRO A 47 4.81 2.16 -13.95
N GLY A 48 6.13 2.14 -13.93
CA GLY A 48 6.99 3.28 -14.22
C GLY A 48 7.14 4.31 -13.09
N ILE A 49 6.36 4.24 -12.02
CA ILE A 49 6.43 5.25 -10.93
C ILE A 49 7.73 5.12 -10.14
N ALA A 50 8.16 3.90 -9.77
CA ALA A 50 9.40 3.72 -9.02
C ALA A 50 10.63 4.21 -9.80
N GLU A 51 10.66 3.97 -11.10
CA GLU A 51 11.69 4.43 -12.03
C GLU A 51 11.70 5.97 -12.14
N GLN A 52 10.52 6.59 -12.30
CA GLN A 52 10.40 8.05 -12.34
C GLN A 52 10.91 8.72 -11.05
N LEU A 53 10.68 8.08 -9.91
CA LEU A 53 11.10 8.56 -8.59
C LEU A 53 12.59 8.30 -8.31
N GLY A 54 13.22 7.37 -9.02
CA GLY A 54 14.55 6.88 -8.70
C GLY A 54 14.62 6.11 -7.37
N VAL A 55 13.52 5.42 -7.01
CA VAL A 55 13.43 4.61 -5.80
C VAL A 55 13.95 3.20 -6.08
N ASP A 56 14.84 2.72 -5.21
CA ASP A 56 15.33 1.34 -5.27
C ASP A 56 14.30 0.40 -4.60
N ILE A 57 13.95 -0.71 -5.28
CA ILE A 57 12.96 -1.68 -4.77
C ILE A 57 13.65 -2.96 -4.34
N ILE A 58 13.43 -3.37 -3.09
CA ILE A 58 13.80 -4.69 -2.57
C ILE A 58 12.62 -5.63 -2.79
N GLN A 59 12.85 -6.70 -3.54
CA GLN A 59 11.80 -7.63 -3.90
C GLN A 59 11.52 -8.62 -2.77
N PHE A 60 10.26 -8.80 -2.41
CA PHE A 60 9.82 -9.87 -1.52
C PHE A 60 9.82 -11.21 -2.24
N PRO A 61 10.27 -12.29 -1.57
CA PRO A 61 10.14 -13.64 -2.10
C PRO A 61 8.75 -14.22 -1.87
N TYR A 62 8.31 -15.06 -2.79
CA TYR A 62 7.14 -15.92 -2.63
C TYR A 62 7.37 -17.25 -3.33
N VAL A 63 6.63 -18.30 -2.93
CA VAL A 63 6.71 -19.63 -3.50
C VAL A 63 5.39 -19.97 -4.16
N GLY A 64 5.43 -20.23 -5.45
CA GLY A 64 4.32 -20.72 -6.26
C GLY A 64 4.37 -22.24 -6.45
N PRO A 65 3.43 -22.80 -7.21
CA PRO A 65 3.40 -24.24 -7.51
C PRO A 65 4.64 -24.73 -8.27
N ASP A 66 5.29 -23.86 -8.98
CA ASP A 66 6.46 -24.07 -9.84
C ASP A 66 7.80 -23.70 -9.19
N GLY A 67 7.77 -23.17 -7.96
CA GLY A 67 8.98 -22.87 -7.20
C GLY A 67 9.01 -21.49 -6.57
N GLU A 68 10.23 -21.06 -6.25
CA GLU A 68 10.50 -19.77 -5.64
C GLU A 68 10.55 -18.66 -6.68
N HIS A 69 9.92 -17.53 -6.36
CA HIS A 69 9.85 -16.33 -7.17
C HIS A 69 10.12 -15.10 -6.32
N TYR A 70 10.34 -13.97 -7.00
CA TYR A 70 10.42 -12.65 -6.38
C TYR A 70 9.35 -11.75 -6.99
N ASP A 71 8.78 -10.89 -6.17
CA ASP A 71 7.81 -9.90 -6.60
C ASP A 71 8.51 -8.83 -7.45
N ASP A 72 8.44 -8.99 -8.75
CA ASP A 72 9.12 -8.16 -9.75
C ASP A 72 8.23 -7.08 -10.37
N GLY A 73 7.05 -6.84 -9.79
CA GLY A 73 6.08 -5.86 -10.30
C GLY A 73 5.40 -6.33 -11.58
N TRP A 74 5.02 -7.62 -11.63
CA TRP A 74 4.29 -8.25 -12.73
C TRP A 74 5.07 -8.36 -14.06
N LYS A 75 6.41 -8.43 -14.00
CA LYS A 75 7.25 -8.58 -15.20
C LYS A 75 7.32 -10.04 -15.69
N SER A 76 7.29 -11.01 -14.75
CA SER A 76 7.42 -12.44 -15.06
C SER A 76 6.08 -13.13 -15.32
N ILE A 77 5.00 -12.66 -14.70
CA ILE A 77 3.64 -13.17 -14.86
C ILE A 77 2.67 -11.99 -14.85
N SER A 78 1.59 -12.03 -15.59
CA SER A 78 0.58 -10.97 -15.52
C SER A 78 -0.27 -11.09 -14.25
N ALA A 79 -0.74 -9.95 -13.73
CA ALA A 79 -1.67 -9.92 -12.60
C ALA A 79 -2.93 -10.75 -12.90
N HIS A 80 -3.44 -10.64 -14.13
CA HIS A 80 -4.62 -11.40 -14.56
C HIS A 80 -4.40 -12.92 -14.50
N GLU A 81 -3.26 -13.42 -15.01
CA GLU A 81 -2.94 -14.86 -14.95
C GLU A 81 -2.85 -15.37 -13.50
N PHE A 82 -2.19 -14.61 -12.63
CA PHE A 82 -2.04 -14.95 -11.23
C PHE A 82 -3.41 -15.06 -10.53
N PHE A 83 -4.22 -14.02 -10.62
CA PHE A 83 -5.52 -13.98 -9.95
C PHE A 83 -6.55 -14.91 -10.59
N GLU A 84 -6.50 -15.12 -11.90
CA GLU A 84 -7.36 -16.06 -12.58
C GLU A 84 -7.03 -17.52 -12.21
N GLY A 85 -5.76 -17.83 -11.98
CA GLY A 85 -5.32 -19.09 -11.39
C GLY A 85 -5.99 -19.34 -10.04
N MET A 86 -5.99 -18.34 -9.15
CA MET A 86 -6.65 -18.40 -7.83
C MET A 86 -8.18 -18.53 -7.92
N ARG A 87 -8.81 -17.94 -8.96
CA ARG A 87 -10.26 -18.08 -9.19
C ARG A 87 -10.63 -19.50 -9.64
N LYS A 88 -9.83 -20.09 -10.55
CA LYS A 88 -10.06 -21.43 -11.12
C LYS A 88 -9.79 -22.52 -10.13
N ASP A 89 -8.70 -22.43 -9.37
CA ASP A 89 -8.35 -23.41 -8.35
C ASP A 89 -8.39 -22.79 -6.94
N LYS A 90 -9.48 -23.06 -6.24
CA LYS A 90 -9.66 -22.60 -4.85
C LYS A 90 -8.64 -23.18 -3.86
N LYS A 91 -7.87 -24.19 -4.26
CA LYS A 91 -6.80 -24.81 -3.46
C LYS A 91 -5.44 -24.23 -3.79
N LEU A 92 -5.31 -23.51 -4.90
CA LEU A 92 -4.08 -22.82 -5.26
C LEU A 92 -3.72 -21.84 -4.15
N ARG A 93 -2.52 -21.99 -3.61
CA ARG A 93 -1.94 -21.10 -2.61
C ARG A 93 -0.51 -20.83 -2.98
N TYR A 94 -0.13 -19.61 -2.77
CA TYR A 94 1.26 -19.21 -2.74
C TYR A 94 1.69 -19.11 -1.27
N THR A 95 2.97 -19.12 -1.02
CA THR A 95 3.52 -18.93 0.33
C THR A 95 4.46 -17.75 0.31
N THR A 96 4.23 -16.79 1.18
CA THR A 96 5.07 -15.60 1.28
C THR A 96 5.99 -15.69 2.48
N SER A 97 7.18 -15.14 2.38
CA SER A 97 8.13 -15.04 3.48
C SER A 97 8.68 -13.63 3.61
N ALA A 98 9.16 -13.30 4.82
CA ALA A 98 9.86 -12.05 5.04
C ALA A 98 11.22 -12.05 4.31
N ILE A 99 11.68 -10.88 3.92
CA ILE A 99 13.04 -10.68 3.43
C ILE A 99 14.00 -10.97 4.56
N THR A 100 15.08 -11.71 4.27
CA THR A 100 16.04 -12.14 5.28
C THR A 100 17.01 -11.01 5.68
N PRO A 101 17.57 -11.01 6.92
CA PRO A 101 18.61 -10.04 7.30
C PRO A 101 19.82 -10.05 6.36
N GLY A 102 20.20 -11.24 5.84
CA GLY A 102 21.31 -11.37 4.89
C GLY A 102 21.06 -10.64 3.58
N HIS A 103 19.84 -10.71 3.04
CA HIS A 103 19.49 -10.00 1.81
C HIS A 103 19.47 -8.48 2.04
N TYR A 104 18.93 -8.01 3.16
CA TYR A 104 19.00 -6.58 3.53
C TYR A 104 20.44 -6.10 3.69
N LEU A 105 21.29 -6.93 4.35
CA LEU A 105 22.69 -6.58 4.55
C LEU A 105 23.42 -6.35 3.21
N GLU A 106 23.20 -7.20 2.21
CA GLU A 106 23.78 -7.04 0.87
C GLU A 106 23.34 -5.72 0.22
N VAL A 107 22.07 -5.36 0.34
CA VAL A 107 21.52 -4.11 -0.24
C VAL A 107 22.11 -2.89 0.49
N PHE A 108 22.09 -2.90 1.83
CA PHE A 108 22.55 -1.77 2.64
C PHE A 108 24.05 -1.58 2.58
N GLU A 109 24.84 -2.65 2.49
CA GLU A 109 26.29 -2.54 2.26
C GLU A 109 26.63 -1.92 0.89
N ARG A 110 25.85 -2.22 -0.15
CA ARG A 110 26.02 -1.56 -1.45
C ARG A 110 25.75 -0.07 -1.34
N ALA A 111 24.69 0.33 -0.63
CA ALA A 111 24.38 1.73 -0.37
C ALA A 111 25.49 2.42 0.43
N ALA A 112 26.00 1.78 1.48
CA ALA A 112 27.09 2.30 2.30
C ALA A 112 28.37 2.53 1.50
N LYS A 113 28.73 1.60 0.61
CA LYS A 113 29.89 1.76 -0.30
C LYS A 113 29.76 2.92 -1.27
N GLN A 114 28.53 3.32 -1.61
CA GLN A 114 28.25 4.48 -2.45
C GLN A 114 28.23 5.80 -1.66
N GLY A 115 28.07 5.71 -0.33
CA GLY A 115 28.17 6.85 0.59
C GLY A 115 26.97 7.81 0.56
N THR A 116 25.90 7.48 -0.15
CA THR A 116 24.70 8.32 -0.18
C THR A 116 23.81 8.03 1.03
N PRO A 117 23.50 9.01 1.88
CA PRO A 117 22.60 8.84 3.01
C PRO A 117 21.29 8.18 2.57
N THR A 118 20.81 7.19 3.31
CA THR A 118 19.75 6.27 2.85
C THR A 118 18.61 6.21 3.84
N VAL A 119 17.38 6.25 3.33
CA VAL A 119 16.16 5.95 4.08
C VAL A 119 15.47 4.76 3.43
N TYR A 120 15.22 3.72 4.21
CA TYR A 120 14.41 2.59 3.79
C TYR A 120 13.02 2.71 4.43
N LEU A 121 12.00 2.91 3.58
CA LEU A 121 10.59 2.90 3.99
C LEU A 121 10.08 1.45 3.89
N CYS A 122 10.14 0.74 5.01
CA CYS A 122 9.88 -0.69 5.10
C CYS A 122 8.38 -1.00 5.19
N PHE A 123 7.97 -2.09 4.57
CA PHE A 123 6.63 -2.66 4.75
C PHE A 123 6.28 -2.83 6.24
N THR A 124 5.02 -2.55 6.58
CA THR A 124 4.57 -2.48 7.98
C THR A 124 4.93 -3.70 8.82
N SER A 125 5.50 -3.45 9.99
CA SER A 125 5.88 -4.46 10.98
C SER A 125 4.68 -5.23 11.55
N ALA A 126 3.47 -4.68 11.43
CA ALA A 126 2.24 -5.33 11.86
C ALA A 126 1.84 -6.53 10.97
N LEU A 127 2.34 -6.59 9.73
CA LEU A 127 1.98 -7.62 8.75
C LEU A 127 3.16 -8.52 8.35
N SER A 128 4.41 -8.08 8.60
CA SER A 128 5.62 -8.83 8.25
C SER A 128 6.75 -8.59 9.25
N SER A 129 7.57 -9.61 9.49
CA SER A 129 8.80 -9.47 10.28
C SER A 129 9.96 -8.82 9.53
N SER A 130 9.77 -8.42 8.27
CA SER A 130 10.81 -7.81 7.43
C SER A 130 11.40 -6.54 8.03
N PHE A 131 10.58 -5.74 8.73
CA PHE A 131 11.06 -4.56 9.44
C PHE A 131 12.18 -4.90 10.46
N TYR A 132 11.98 -5.91 11.29
CA TYR A 132 12.98 -6.30 12.29
C TYR A 132 14.24 -6.89 11.65
N ALA A 133 14.09 -7.60 10.51
CA ALA A 133 15.21 -8.10 9.74
C ALA A 133 16.02 -6.96 9.12
N ALA A 134 15.34 -5.91 8.63
CA ALA A 134 15.98 -4.73 8.08
C ALA A 134 16.71 -3.91 9.16
N GLU A 135 16.11 -3.71 10.33
CA GLU A 135 16.77 -3.04 11.46
C GLU A 135 18.05 -3.79 11.88
N GLN A 136 17.98 -5.12 12.01
CA GLN A 136 19.15 -5.94 12.31
C GLN A 136 20.27 -5.74 11.27
N ALA A 137 19.94 -5.73 9.99
CA ALA A 137 20.91 -5.51 8.92
C ALA A 137 21.46 -4.07 8.95
N ALA A 138 20.62 -3.08 9.22
CA ALA A 138 21.05 -1.69 9.35
C ALA A 138 22.03 -1.49 10.53
N ASP A 139 21.81 -2.15 11.66
CA ASP A 139 22.73 -2.10 12.81
C ASP A 139 24.10 -2.70 12.44
N MET A 140 24.13 -3.84 11.76
CA MET A 140 25.39 -4.43 11.26
C MET A 140 26.12 -3.49 10.28
N VAL A 141 25.37 -2.76 9.43
CA VAL A 141 25.95 -1.79 8.52
C VAL A 141 26.48 -0.57 9.26
N ARG A 142 25.76 -0.04 10.25
CA ARG A 142 26.22 1.09 11.11
C ARG A 142 27.51 0.75 11.86
N GLU A 143 27.63 -0.49 12.35
CA GLU A 143 28.87 -0.96 13.02
C GLU A 143 30.05 -1.00 12.04
N LYS A 144 29.84 -1.48 10.82
CA LYS A 144 30.88 -1.64 9.79
C LYS A 144 31.24 -0.34 9.06
N TYR A 145 30.28 0.57 8.92
CA TYR A 145 30.40 1.84 8.20
C TYR A 145 29.88 2.99 9.10
N PRO A 146 30.61 3.39 10.14
CA PRO A 146 30.11 4.31 11.16
C PRO A 146 29.77 5.72 10.66
N ASP A 147 30.34 6.13 9.53
CA ASP A 147 30.05 7.43 8.88
C ASP A 147 28.87 7.36 7.90
N PHE A 148 28.28 6.18 7.69
CA PHE A 148 27.15 6.01 6.76
C PHE A 148 25.81 6.19 7.48
N GLU A 149 25.02 7.12 6.98
CA GLU A 149 23.67 7.36 7.50
C GLU A 149 22.67 6.43 6.82
N ILE A 150 22.05 5.55 7.62
CA ILE A 150 20.93 4.70 7.20
C ILE A 150 19.83 4.71 8.26
N TYR A 151 18.60 4.94 7.80
CA TYR A 151 17.40 4.94 8.62
C TYR A 151 16.39 3.94 8.05
N VAL A 152 15.85 3.08 8.91
CA VAL A 152 14.75 2.16 8.58
C VAL A 152 13.49 2.70 9.24
N VAL A 153 12.46 2.91 8.44
CA VAL A 153 11.18 3.45 8.92
C VAL A 153 10.09 2.43 8.64
N ASP A 154 9.36 2.02 9.68
CA ASP A 154 8.12 1.28 9.52
C ASP A 154 7.08 2.20 8.88
N ASN A 155 6.69 1.94 7.64
CA ASN A 155 5.74 2.78 6.92
C ASN A 155 4.31 2.71 7.48
N GLY A 156 4.02 1.76 8.39
CA GLY A 156 2.74 1.65 9.10
C GLY A 156 1.52 1.39 8.22
N ALA A 157 1.76 1.00 6.95
CA ALA A 157 0.69 0.77 5.99
C ALA A 157 1.14 -0.17 4.85
N PRO A 158 0.24 -0.93 4.24
CA PRO A 158 0.56 -1.79 3.10
C PRO A 158 0.31 -1.09 1.77
N SER A 159 0.93 -1.63 0.70
CA SER A 159 0.52 -1.43 -0.67
C SER A 159 0.56 0.04 -1.12
N SER A 160 -0.42 0.51 -1.84
CA SER A 160 -0.50 1.88 -2.37
C SER A 160 -0.39 2.98 -1.28
N ALA A 161 -0.65 2.66 0.00
CA ALA A 161 -0.41 3.61 1.09
C ALA A 161 1.10 3.85 1.31
N ALA A 162 1.90 2.78 1.23
CA ALA A 162 3.36 2.90 1.22
C ALA A 162 3.84 3.64 -0.04
N GLN A 163 3.25 3.37 -1.21
CA GLN A 163 3.54 4.10 -2.45
C GLN A 163 3.34 5.61 -2.28
N LEU A 164 2.19 6.06 -1.72
CA LEU A 164 1.92 7.48 -1.50
C LEU A 164 2.92 8.12 -0.51
N LEU A 165 3.30 7.38 0.55
CA LEU A 165 4.33 7.84 1.48
C LEU A 165 5.69 8.00 0.77
N GLY A 166 6.07 7.03 -0.05
CA GLY A 166 7.31 7.04 -0.82
C GLY A 166 7.38 8.19 -1.83
N LEU A 167 6.28 8.45 -2.55
CA LEU A 167 6.14 9.60 -3.44
C LEU A 167 6.47 10.91 -2.71
N GLU A 168 5.83 11.15 -1.59
CA GLU A 168 6.02 12.39 -0.87
C GLU A 168 7.38 12.45 -0.15
N ALA A 169 7.94 11.30 0.30
CA ALA A 169 9.30 11.24 0.84
C ALA A 169 10.35 11.68 -0.20
N VAL A 170 10.22 11.23 -1.46
CA VAL A 170 11.08 11.69 -2.57
C VAL A 170 10.89 13.19 -2.80
N HIS A 171 9.64 13.68 -2.77
CA HIS A 171 9.36 15.11 -2.92
C HIS A 171 10.03 15.94 -1.81
N GLN A 172 9.97 15.49 -0.55
CA GLN A 172 10.63 16.16 0.56
C GLN A 172 12.16 16.11 0.45
N ALA A 173 12.73 14.98 0.00
CA ALA A 173 14.14 14.87 -0.31
C ALA A 173 14.57 15.88 -1.40
N ASN A 174 13.76 16.03 -2.43
CA ASN A 174 13.97 17.00 -3.51
C ASN A 174 13.83 18.47 -3.06
N LYS A 175 13.13 18.70 -1.95
CA LYS A 175 13.06 20.01 -1.27
C LYS A 175 14.24 20.27 -0.35
N GLY A 176 15.10 19.27 -0.12
CA GLY A 176 16.35 19.41 0.62
C GLY A 176 16.34 18.86 2.04
N LEU A 177 15.33 18.08 2.44
CA LEU A 177 15.40 17.36 3.72
C LEU A 177 16.55 16.35 3.70
N SER A 178 17.29 16.26 4.81
CA SER A 178 18.31 15.23 5.04
C SER A 178 17.68 13.85 5.26
N ALA A 179 18.46 12.79 5.21
CA ALA A 179 17.96 11.44 5.45
C ALA A 179 17.30 11.29 6.84
N LYS A 180 17.89 11.91 7.86
CA LYS A 180 17.29 11.94 9.21
C LYS A 180 15.95 12.64 9.23
N GLU A 181 15.86 13.83 8.64
CA GLU A 181 14.61 14.60 8.59
C GLU A 181 13.52 13.88 7.80
N ILE A 182 13.89 13.18 6.69
CA ILE A 182 12.94 12.34 5.94
C ILE A 182 12.43 11.18 6.80
N ALA A 183 13.31 10.51 7.54
CA ALA A 183 12.91 9.41 8.42
C ALA A 183 11.94 9.89 9.52
N GLU A 184 12.23 11.01 10.18
CA GLU A 184 11.37 11.64 11.18
C GLU A 184 10.03 12.09 10.56
N TRP A 185 10.09 12.71 9.38
CA TRP A 185 8.91 13.13 8.63
C TRP A 185 8.02 11.94 8.25
N ALA A 186 8.60 10.87 7.70
CA ALA A 186 7.85 9.69 7.28
C ALA A 186 7.19 8.97 8.47
N ASP A 187 7.86 8.92 9.62
CA ASP A 187 7.30 8.33 10.84
C ASP A 187 6.07 9.11 11.36
N ASP A 188 6.01 10.42 11.13
CA ASP A 188 4.83 11.23 11.43
C ASP A 188 3.79 11.17 10.29
N ALA A 189 4.21 11.37 9.05
CA ALA A 189 3.36 11.51 7.86
C ALA A 189 2.51 10.26 7.58
N LYS A 190 3.02 9.04 7.87
CA LYS A 190 2.26 7.79 7.73
C LYS A 190 0.92 7.80 8.47
N ASN A 191 0.78 8.63 9.51
CA ASN A 191 -0.46 8.73 10.27
C ASN A 191 -1.55 9.56 9.58
N TYR A 192 -1.21 10.22 8.49
CA TYR A 192 -2.16 11.00 7.68
C TYR A 192 -2.61 10.28 6.41
N ILE A 193 -2.08 9.08 6.14
CA ILE A 193 -2.50 8.28 4.99
C ILE A 193 -3.59 7.32 5.42
N HIS A 194 -4.74 7.40 4.75
CA HIS A 194 -5.88 6.53 4.94
C HIS A 194 -5.95 5.49 3.84
N GLY A 195 -6.33 4.26 4.18
CA GLY A 195 -6.61 3.20 3.23
C GLY A 195 -7.87 2.44 3.65
N TYR A 196 -8.79 2.32 2.71
CA TYR A 196 -10.03 1.56 2.88
C TYR A 196 -10.15 0.58 1.72
N LEU A 197 -10.41 -0.68 2.05
CA LEU A 197 -10.47 -1.75 1.05
C LEU A 197 -11.67 -2.65 1.28
N THR A 198 -12.14 -3.25 0.19
CA THR A 198 -13.15 -4.32 0.26
C THR A 198 -12.67 -5.54 -0.50
N LEU A 199 -13.01 -6.71 0.03
CA LEU A 199 -12.60 -8.02 -0.45
C LEU A 199 -13.82 -8.86 -0.86
N GLU A 200 -13.58 -9.89 -1.63
CA GLU A 200 -14.61 -10.91 -1.89
C GLU A 200 -14.92 -11.73 -0.61
N THR A 201 -13.87 -12.19 0.09
CA THR A 201 -13.94 -12.94 1.36
C THR A 201 -12.74 -12.60 2.25
N LEU A 202 -12.78 -12.99 3.52
CA LEU A 202 -11.65 -12.87 4.45
C LEU A 202 -10.79 -14.14 4.53
N ASP A 203 -11.08 -15.17 3.73
CA ASP A 203 -10.49 -16.50 3.87
C ASP A 203 -8.97 -16.49 3.67
N ALA A 204 -8.48 -15.77 2.66
CA ALA A 204 -7.05 -15.69 2.35
C ALA A 204 -6.29 -14.93 3.46
N LEU A 205 -6.81 -13.80 3.93
CA LEU A 205 -6.22 -13.04 5.04
C LEU A 205 -6.15 -13.84 6.34
N ALA A 206 -7.19 -14.62 6.63
CA ALA A 206 -7.23 -15.47 7.82
C ALA A 206 -6.30 -16.68 7.69
N ALA A 207 -6.25 -17.32 6.53
CA ALA A 207 -5.33 -18.41 6.25
C ALA A 207 -3.86 -17.96 6.33
N GLY A 208 -3.57 -16.75 5.83
CA GLY A 208 -2.26 -16.11 5.93
C GLY A 208 -1.92 -15.57 7.34
N GLY A 209 -2.89 -15.54 8.27
CA GLY A 209 -2.68 -15.02 9.62
C GLY A 209 -2.54 -13.49 9.72
N ARG A 210 -2.96 -12.72 8.70
CA ARG A 210 -2.88 -11.25 8.68
C ARG A 210 -4.14 -10.58 9.24
N ILE A 211 -5.15 -11.38 9.57
CA ILE A 211 -6.27 -11.00 10.46
C ILE A 211 -6.52 -12.13 11.47
N PRO A 212 -7.13 -11.82 12.63
CA PRO A 212 -7.52 -12.87 13.58
C PRO A 212 -8.47 -13.90 12.92
N ALA A 213 -8.25 -15.19 13.18
CA ALA A 213 -9.08 -16.27 12.61
C ALA A 213 -10.58 -16.12 12.92
N ALA A 214 -10.93 -15.50 14.06
CA ALA A 214 -12.31 -15.20 14.42
C ALA A 214 -12.99 -14.24 13.42
N ALA A 215 -12.23 -13.38 12.75
CA ALA A 215 -12.76 -12.46 11.75
C ALA A 215 -13.20 -13.20 10.46
N ALA A 216 -12.59 -14.34 10.14
CA ALA A 216 -12.97 -15.15 8.97
C ALA A 216 -14.44 -15.59 8.98
N ASN A 217 -15.02 -15.82 10.17
CA ASN A 217 -16.42 -16.21 10.33
C ASN A 217 -17.41 -15.11 9.88
N ILE A 218 -16.95 -13.88 9.65
CA ILE A 218 -17.79 -12.76 9.20
C ILE A 218 -18.15 -12.94 7.71
N GLY A 219 -17.26 -13.51 6.91
CA GLY A 219 -17.40 -13.64 5.43
C GLY A 219 -18.22 -14.84 4.95
N GLY A 220 -18.57 -15.81 5.81
CA GLY A 220 -19.27 -17.06 5.42
C GLY A 220 -20.74 -16.91 5.02
N LYS A 221 -21.29 -15.69 5.01
CA LYS A 221 -22.69 -15.43 4.63
C LYS A 221 -22.79 -15.01 3.17
N LEU A 222 -23.80 -15.50 2.48
CA LEU A 222 -24.05 -15.18 1.08
C LEU A 222 -24.11 -13.66 0.84
N ASP A 223 -23.33 -13.19 -0.14
CA ASP A 223 -23.27 -11.80 -0.60
C ASP A 223 -22.79 -10.77 0.45
N VAL A 224 -21.99 -11.21 1.42
CA VAL A 224 -21.37 -10.32 2.41
C VAL A 224 -19.97 -9.91 1.93
N LYS A 225 -19.72 -8.60 1.88
CA LYS A 225 -18.43 -7.99 1.49
C LYS A 225 -17.85 -7.24 2.69
N PRO A 226 -16.71 -7.70 3.22
CA PRO A 226 -16.04 -7.00 4.30
C PRO A 226 -15.38 -5.72 3.78
N GLU A 227 -15.41 -4.70 4.61
CA GLU A 227 -14.61 -3.49 4.45
C GLU A 227 -13.59 -3.43 5.56
N LEU A 228 -12.33 -3.25 5.18
CA LEU A 228 -11.21 -3.18 6.09
C LEU A 228 -10.51 -1.82 5.99
N THR A 229 -9.78 -1.52 7.03
CA THR A 229 -8.79 -0.46 7.11
C THR A 229 -7.59 -0.98 7.90
N TYR A 230 -6.58 -0.18 8.13
CA TYR A 230 -5.50 -0.48 9.05
C TYR A 230 -5.50 0.52 10.20
N ASP A 231 -5.13 0.05 11.38
CA ASP A 231 -5.05 0.87 12.58
C ASP A 231 -3.73 1.68 12.63
N SER A 232 -3.50 2.39 13.73
CA SER A 232 -2.28 3.19 13.91
C SER A 232 -0.99 2.38 14.03
N THR A 233 -1.09 1.06 14.19
CA THR A 233 0.07 0.14 14.17
C THR A 233 0.34 -0.43 12.78
N GLY A 234 -0.56 -0.21 11.82
CA GLY A 234 -0.51 -0.80 10.48
C GLY A 234 -1.16 -2.18 10.37
N ALA A 235 -1.82 -2.68 11.43
CA ALA A 235 -2.55 -3.93 11.42
C ALA A 235 -3.91 -3.80 10.73
N LEU A 236 -4.28 -4.80 9.92
CA LEU A 236 -5.58 -4.82 9.25
C LEU A 236 -6.71 -5.05 10.26
N THR A 237 -7.76 -4.23 10.15
CA THR A 237 -8.96 -4.32 10.98
C THR A 237 -10.22 -4.31 10.12
N VAL A 238 -11.22 -5.11 10.49
CA VAL A 238 -12.54 -5.07 9.86
C VAL A 238 -13.28 -3.86 10.40
N LYS A 239 -13.56 -2.89 9.53
CA LYS A 239 -14.30 -1.67 9.87
C LYS A 239 -15.80 -1.91 9.88
N THR A 240 -16.30 -2.52 8.82
CA THR A 240 -17.72 -2.84 8.66
C THR A 240 -17.93 -3.99 7.68
N VAL A 241 -19.16 -4.38 7.52
CA VAL A 241 -19.57 -5.46 6.61
C VAL A 241 -20.76 -4.99 5.77
N CYS A 242 -20.60 -4.98 4.47
CA CYS A 242 -21.62 -4.57 3.52
C CYS A 242 -22.34 -5.76 2.91
N ARG A 243 -23.62 -5.61 2.59
CA ARG A 243 -24.34 -6.60 1.80
C ARG A 243 -24.34 -6.18 0.33
N GLY A 244 -23.64 -6.95 -0.48
CA GLY A 244 -23.45 -6.71 -1.91
C GLY A 244 -22.30 -5.77 -2.25
N ARG A 245 -21.65 -6.06 -3.39
CA ARG A 245 -20.45 -5.34 -3.88
C ARG A 245 -20.68 -3.84 -4.03
N LYS A 246 -21.81 -3.44 -4.63
CA LYS A 246 -22.16 -2.02 -4.86
C LYS A 246 -22.23 -1.21 -3.57
N LYS A 247 -22.71 -1.82 -2.46
CA LYS A 247 -22.75 -1.14 -1.16
C LYS A 247 -21.35 -0.99 -0.57
N ALA A 248 -20.52 -2.01 -0.70
CA ALA A 248 -19.13 -1.94 -0.24
C ALA A 248 -18.35 -0.83 -0.97
N LEU A 249 -18.44 -0.76 -2.30
CA LEU A 249 -17.81 0.33 -3.06
C LEU A 249 -18.32 1.73 -2.65
N LYS A 250 -19.63 1.88 -2.42
CA LYS A 250 -20.19 3.15 -1.93
C LYS A 250 -19.71 3.51 -0.52
N SER A 251 -19.45 2.52 0.31
CA SER A 251 -18.89 2.74 1.65
C SER A 251 -17.47 3.30 1.56
N LEU A 252 -16.62 2.77 0.65
CA LEU A 252 -15.28 3.33 0.42
C LEU A 252 -15.32 4.81 -0.01
N ILE A 253 -16.27 5.18 -0.87
CA ILE A 253 -16.45 6.59 -1.26
C ILE A 253 -16.91 7.45 -0.10
N GLN A 254 -17.76 6.92 0.80
CA GLN A 254 -18.17 7.64 2.00
C GLN A 254 -16.97 7.88 2.92
N ASP A 255 -16.09 6.90 3.09
CA ASP A 255 -14.86 7.07 3.89
C ASP A 255 -13.90 8.10 3.30
N PHE A 256 -13.80 8.13 1.97
CA PHE A 256 -13.07 9.19 1.28
C PHE A 256 -13.63 10.57 1.64
N ARG A 257 -14.94 10.77 1.52
CA ARG A 257 -15.61 12.05 1.87
C ARG A 257 -15.37 12.46 3.31
N ASP A 258 -15.39 11.50 4.23
CA ASP A 258 -15.33 11.75 5.67
C ASP A 258 -13.91 12.08 6.16
N SER A 259 -12.88 11.69 5.41
CA SER A 259 -11.49 11.72 5.90
C SER A 259 -10.49 12.41 4.96
N TYR A 260 -10.85 12.69 3.71
CA TYR A 260 -9.94 13.29 2.73
C TYR A 260 -9.49 14.70 3.17
N SER A 261 -8.20 14.99 2.98
CA SER A 261 -7.59 16.27 3.38
C SER A 261 -8.06 17.47 2.57
N HIS A 262 -8.65 17.25 1.40
CA HIS A 262 -8.93 18.28 0.38
C HIS A 262 -7.69 18.98 -0.19
N ASP A 263 -6.50 18.44 0.06
CA ASP A 263 -5.27 18.87 -0.60
C ASP A 263 -5.12 18.16 -1.96
N THR A 264 -5.49 18.86 -3.02
CA THR A 264 -5.46 18.32 -4.38
C THR A 264 -4.06 18.28 -5.01
N SER A 265 -3.05 18.78 -4.31
CA SER A 265 -1.65 18.63 -4.73
C SER A 265 -1.10 17.22 -4.45
N LEU A 266 -1.75 16.48 -3.55
CA LEU A 266 -1.38 15.13 -3.16
C LEU A 266 -2.22 14.11 -3.94
N PRO A 267 -1.59 13.06 -4.50
CA PRO A 267 -2.30 12.07 -5.30
C PRO A 267 -3.18 11.16 -4.43
N VAL A 268 -4.17 10.56 -5.08
CA VAL A 268 -5.00 9.48 -4.55
C VAL A 268 -4.59 8.17 -5.23
N GLY A 269 -4.41 7.10 -4.47
CA GLY A 269 -4.17 5.76 -4.99
C GLY A 269 -5.47 4.96 -5.09
N ILE A 270 -5.67 4.28 -6.21
CA ILE A 270 -6.67 3.23 -6.35
C ILE A 270 -5.92 1.95 -6.71
N ILE A 271 -6.06 0.93 -5.88
CA ILE A 271 -5.37 -0.33 -6.10
C ILE A 271 -6.34 -1.49 -6.14
N SER A 272 -6.09 -2.46 -7.00
CA SER A 272 -6.96 -3.62 -7.16
C SER A 272 -6.20 -4.93 -7.29
N ALA A 273 -6.89 -6.03 -7.06
CA ALA A 273 -6.47 -7.40 -7.33
C ALA A 273 -7.30 -7.93 -8.50
N ASP A 274 -6.92 -7.59 -9.73
CA ASP A 274 -7.63 -7.93 -10.97
C ASP A 274 -9.13 -7.58 -10.88
N SER A 275 -9.42 -6.34 -10.46
CA SER A 275 -10.77 -5.78 -10.29
C SER A 275 -10.87 -4.37 -10.89
N GLN A 276 -10.37 -4.21 -12.12
CA GLN A 276 -10.23 -2.91 -12.77
C GLN A 276 -11.56 -2.18 -12.97
N LYS A 277 -12.64 -2.91 -13.24
CA LYS A 277 -13.99 -2.33 -13.36
C LYS A 277 -14.43 -1.60 -12.09
N ASP A 278 -14.15 -2.17 -10.91
CA ASP A 278 -14.46 -1.52 -9.65
C ASP A 278 -13.52 -0.33 -9.38
N ALA A 279 -12.24 -0.46 -9.75
CA ALA A 279 -11.28 0.63 -9.65
C ALA A 279 -11.70 1.84 -10.51
N ASN A 280 -12.09 1.60 -11.77
CA ASN A 280 -12.59 2.64 -12.68
C ASN A 280 -13.88 3.29 -12.14
N TRP A 281 -14.76 2.48 -11.51
CA TRP A 281 -15.97 3.01 -10.88
C TRP A 281 -15.63 3.94 -9.71
N LEU A 282 -14.67 3.53 -8.85
CA LEU A 282 -14.22 4.36 -7.72
C LEU A 282 -13.64 5.69 -8.19
N GLU A 283 -12.76 5.67 -9.20
CA GLU A 283 -12.24 6.89 -9.81
C GLU A 283 -13.35 7.81 -10.30
N ALA A 284 -14.29 7.27 -11.08
CA ALA A 284 -15.41 8.04 -11.59
C ALA A 284 -16.27 8.66 -10.49
N GLN A 285 -16.38 8.03 -9.30
CA GLN A 285 -17.07 8.64 -8.16
C GLN A 285 -16.23 9.72 -7.47
N ILE A 286 -14.92 9.47 -7.26
CA ILE A 286 -14.00 10.46 -6.65
C ILE A 286 -13.98 11.75 -7.46
N ARG A 287 -13.89 11.64 -8.80
CA ARG A 287 -13.90 12.83 -9.68
C ARG A 287 -15.19 13.65 -9.65
N LYS A 288 -16.30 13.08 -9.15
CA LYS A 288 -17.57 13.79 -8.93
C LYS A 288 -17.62 14.55 -7.61
N GLU A 289 -16.69 14.28 -6.69
CA GLU A 289 -16.59 15.03 -5.45
C GLU A 289 -16.10 16.45 -5.74
N LYS A 290 -16.69 17.42 -5.07
CA LYS A 290 -16.37 18.84 -5.29
C LYS A 290 -14.88 19.12 -5.06
N GLY A 291 -14.22 19.65 -6.07
CA GLY A 291 -12.80 19.99 -6.04
C GLY A 291 -11.88 18.81 -6.36
N CYS A 292 -12.42 17.64 -6.71
CA CYS A 292 -11.63 16.45 -7.04
C CYS A 292 -11.55 16.16 -8.55
N GLU A 293 -12.10 17.02 -9.40
CA GLU A 293 -12.18 16.82 -10.85
C GLU A 293 -10.81 16.65 -11.51
N GLY A 294 -9.82 17.38 -11.02
CA GLY A 294 -8.43 17.41 -11.54
C GLY A 294 -7.43 16.63 -10.69
N LEU A 295 -7.88 15.79 -9.74
CA LEU A 295 -6.98 15.01 -8.89
C LEU A 295 -6.08 14.08 -9.71
N THR A 296 -4.81 14.01 -9.32
CA THR A 296 -3.94 12.92 -9.78
C THR A 296 -4.38 11.63 -9.11
N ILE A 297 -4.86 10.68 -9.90
CA ILE A 297 -5.25 9.34 -9.42
C ILE A 297 -4.27 8.34 -10.00
N ILE A 298 -3.65 7.55 -9.14
CA ILE A 298 -2.68 6.53 -9.50
C ILE A 298 -3.34 5.18 -9.35
N HIS A 299 -3.51 4.47 -10.48
CA HIS A 299 -3.97 3.09 -10.48
C HIS A 299 -2.79 2.14 -10.35
N SER A 300 -2.91 1.15 -9.47
CA SER A 300 -1.96 0.05 -9.35
C SER A 300 -2.65 -1.30 -9.12
N GLN A 301 -1.89 -2.36 -9.32
CA GLN A 301 -2.30 -3.74 -8.98
C GLN A 301 -1.51 -4.19 -7.77
N VAL A 302 -2.15 -4.86 -6.82
CA VAL A 302 -1.40 -5.50 -5.73
C VAL A 302 -0.47 -6.54 -6.30
N GLY A 303 0.77 -6.56 -5.85
CA GLY A 303 1.77 -7.56 -6.21
C GLY A 303 1.40 -8.97 -5.71
N PRO A 304 2.11 -10.01 -6.17
CA PRO A 304 1.79 -11.39 -5.82
C PRO A 304 1.87 -11.66 -4.31
N VAL A 305 2.75 -10.96 -3.59
CA VAL A 305 2.92 -11.14 -2.14
C VAL A 305 1.69 -10.68 -1.36
N ILE A 306 1.18 -9.48 -1.62
CA ILE A 306 -0.06 -9.01 -0.99
C ILE A 306 -1.26 -9.72 -1.62
N GLY A 307 -1.21 -10.00 -2.93
CA GLY A 307 -2.26 -10.64 -3.71
C GLY A 307 -2.69 -12.00 -3.17
N ASP A 308 -1.72 -12.84 -2.73
CA ASP A 308 -2.05 -14.13 -2.11
C ASP A 308 -2.87 -13.97 -0.83
N HIS A 309 -2.60 -12.93 -0.04
CA HIS A 309 -3.30 -12.66 1.22
C HIS A 309 -4.68 -12.02 1.04
N VAL A 310 -4.85 -11.14 0.05
CA VAL A 310 -6.15 -10.45 -0.16
C VAL A 310 -7.06 -11.18 -1.13
N GLY A 311 -6.50 -11.99 -2.02
CA GLY A 311 -7.23 -12.71 -3.06
C GLY A 311 -7.76 -11.83 -4.18
N PRO A 312 -8.23 -12.46 -5.29
CA PRO A 312 -8.78 -11.76 -6.43
C PRO A 312 -10.04 -10.96 -6.07
N GLY A 313 -10.24 -9.82 -6.74
CA GLY A 313 -11.40 -8.97 -6.56
C GLY A 313 -11.27 -7.95 -5.42
N MET A 314 -10.13 -7.87 -4.74
CA MET A 314 -9.87 -6.76 -3.81
C MET A 314 -9.82 -5.44 -4.57
N VAL A 315 -10.34 -4.38 -3.96
CA VAL A 315 -10.12 -3.00 -4.40
C VAL A 315 -10.03 -2.07 -3.20
N ALA A 316 -9.15 -1.08 -3.28
CA ALA A 316 -8.94 -0.09 -2.23
C ALA A 316 -8.84 1.33 -2.78
N ILE A 317 -9.16 2.30 -1.92
CA ILE A 317 -8.86 3.72 -2.08
C ILE A 317 -7.86 4.11 -1.00
N VAL A 318 -6.81 4.83 -1.40
CA VAL A 318 -5.78 5.32 -0.49
C VAL A 318 -5.56 6.81 -0.73
N PHE A 319 -5.48 7.60 0.32
CA PHE A 319 -5.39 9.06 0.20
C PHE A 319 -4.82 9.72 1.45
N TRP A 320 -4.33 10.93 1.30
CA TRP A 320 -3.93 11.79 2.40
C TRP A 320 -5.17 12.41 3.05
N GLY A 321 -5.27 12.30 4.36
CA GLY A 321 -6.44 12.70 5.13
C GLY A 321 -6.10 13.33 6.48
N THR A 322 -7.08 13.35 7.37
CA THR A 322 -6.92 13.83 8.75
C THR A 322 -5.98 12.92 9.55
N ASP A 323 -5.40 13.43 10.63
CA ASP A 323 -4.55 12.60 11.51
C ASP A 323 -5.35 11.44 12.12
N ARG A 324 -4.97 10.21 11.77
CA ARG A 324 -5.64 8.98 12.25
C ARG A 324 -5.49 8.77 13.76
N ARG A 325 -4.48 9.41 14.38
CA ARG A 325 -4.26 9.36 15.84
C ARG A 325 -5.29 10.16 16.62
N GLU A 326 -5.95 11.12 16.01
CA GLU A 326 -7.01 11.90 16.66
C GLU A 326 -8.23 11.05 17.05
N LYS A 327 -8.42 9.91 16.37
CA LYS A 327 -9.46 8.92 16.69
C LYS A 327 -9.09 8.01 17.86
N LEU A 328 -7.84 8.07 18.33
CA LEU A 328 -7.38 7.28 19.47
C LEU A 328 -7.88 7.88 20.79
N SER A 329 -8.15 7.01 21.77
CA SER A 329 -8.39 7.45 23.14
C SER A 329 -7.20 8.23 23.69
N LEU A 330 -7.42 9.05 24.71
CA LEU A 330 -6.33 9.76 25.40
C LEU A 330 -5.27 8.77 25.91
N SER A 331 -5.69 7.61 26.40
CA SER A 331 -4.81 6.55 26.89
C SER A 331 -3.91 6.01 25.78
N ASP A 332 -4.47 5.73 24.59
CA ASP A 332 -3.70 5.22 23.44
C ASP A 332 -2.70 6.25 22.93
N ARG A 333 -3.11 7.54 22.89
CA ARG A 333 -2.19 8.64 22.52
C ARG A 333 -1.01 8.74 23.49
N ILE A 334 -1.24 8.56 24.81
CA ILE A 334 -0.19 8.54 25.81
C ILE A 334 0.72 7.31 25.62
N ALA A 335 0.15 6.12 25.41
CA ALA A 335 0.90 4.90 25.17
C ALA A 335 1.81 5.00 23.94
N ASN A 336 1.34 5.58 22.86
CA ASN A 336 2.13 5.79 21.64
C ASN A 336 3.29 6.79 21.86
N ARG A 337 3.10 7.83 22.66
CA ARG A 337 4.21 8.74 23.04
C ARG A 337 5.30 8.04 23.84
N VAL A 338 4.91 7.19 24.80
CA VAL A 338 5.86 6.44 25.62
C VAL A 338 6.67 5.45 24.79
N ARG A 339 6.04 4.77 23.82
CA ARG A 339 6.73 3.86 22.89
C ARG A 339 7.77 4.56 22.01
N LYS A 340 7.52 5.82 21.62
CA LYS A 340 8.46 6.64 20.83
C LYS A 340 9.63 7.19 21.67
N SER A 341 9.55 7.16 22.99
CA SER A 341 10.57 7.69 23.91
C SER A 341 11.55 6.62 24.39
N ASN A 342 11.35 5.37 24.01
CA ASN A 342 12.20 4.22 24.27
C ASN A 342 12.78 3.66 22.99
#